data_fd9761a02ce16cdd0f36a5e3041d5971
#
_entry.id   fd9761a02ce16cdd0f36a5e3041d5971
#
_cell.length_a   1.000
_cell.length_b   1.000
_cell.length_c   1.000
_cell.angle_alpha   90.00
_cell.angle_beta   90.00
_cell.angle_gamma   90.00
#
_symmetry.space_group_name_H-M   'P 1'
#
loop_
_entity.id
_entity.type
_entity.pdbx_description
1 polymer ?
#
loop_
_entity_poly.entity_id
_entity_poly.type
_entity_poly.pdbx_seq_one_letter_code
_entity_poly.pdbx_strand_id
1 'polypeptide(L)'
;MYKKITLIWVVLWMLALTSFAANRNFTLVIDAGHGGHDAGARGAISMEKNINLSVALQFGKYVERYMPEVRVIYTRKTDKFVSLKERANIANRANADLFISVHTNALPAGKIARGFETYTLGMHRAKDNLDVAMRENSVISMEKDYKQAYQGFDPKSSESYIIFEFIQGKNMERSVELARMIQRKVCDNANRPDKGVHQAGFLVLRETSMPSCLIELGFITTPDEERILNNSDRVNDIAKSIYDGFAQYRNKYDKRVTVPFRPLQTGDVEELKEEETQAQDEPQKRTDSQKRSEVQKRSEVQKRSEVQKRTEVQKRSEVQKRSEPQKRSEVQKKSEPKDAPVFKLQIFVGDRILRKGDAHFKGETDYEFFREGNWVKYTMGASTNYNEIYRLRKSLQEKFPEAFIIAFKNGQKYDVNQAIREFKQNKNR
;
A
#
# COMPACT_ATOMS: atom_id res chain seq x y z
N MET A 1 -5.81 3.99 -65.73
CA MET A 1 -6.21 5.15 -64.94
C MET A 1 -6.77 4.75 -63.59
N TYR A 2 -7.71 3.81 -63.51
CA TYR A 2 -8.35 3.36 -62.26
C TYR A 2 -7.39 2.76 -61.22
N LYS A 3 -6.38 2.00 -61.61
CA LYS A 3 -5.39 1.40 -60.67
C LYS A 3 -4.56 2.46 -59.88
N LYS A 4 -4.32 3.64 -60.49
CA LYS A 4 -3.63 4.75 -59.80
C LYS A 4 -4.56 5.46 -58.80
N ILE A 5 -5.84 5.56 -59.16
CA ILE A 5 -6.86 6.16 -58.30
C ILE A 5 -7.12 5.31 -57.06
N THR A 6 -7.25 3.96 -57.24
CA THR A 6 -7.40 3.03 -56.09
C THR A 6 -6.19 3.03 -55.18
N LEU A 7 -4.96 3.16 -55.69
CA LEU A 7 -3.76 3.24 -54.87
C LEU A 7 -3.74 4.53 -54.01
N ILE A 8 -4.15 5.67 -54.60
CA ILE A 8 -4.25 6.94 -53.86
C ILE A 8 -5.28 6.85 -52.73
N TRP A 9 -6.43 6.23 -52.96
CA TRP A 9 -7.45 6.02 -51.92
C TRP A 9 -6.98 5.09 -50.82
N VAL A 10 -6.23 4.01 -51.12
CA VAL A 10 -5.65 3.11 -50.12
C VAL A 10 -4.59 3.82 -49.26
N VAL A 11 -3.73 4.66 -49.89
CA VAL A 11 -2.72 5.44 -49.15
C VAL A 11 -3.39 6.50 -48.30
N LEU A 12 -4.41 7.19 -48.77
CA LEU A 12 -5.20 8.17 -47.98
C LEU A 12 -5.92 7.47 -46.81
N TRP A 13 -6.43 6.24 -47.02
CA TRP A 13 -7.06 5.46 -45.97
C TRP A 13 -6.05 4.97 -44.91
N MET A 14 -4.84 4.53 -45.31
CA MET A 14 -3.75 4.20 -44.40
C MET A 14 -3.26 5.42 -43.62
N LEU A 15 -3.17 6.60 -44.23
CA LEU A 15 -2.83 7.85 -43.55
C LEU A 15 -3.92 8.30 -42.56
N ALA A 16 -5.19 8.04 -42.87
CA ALA A 16 -6.29 8.29 -41.93
C ALA A 16 -6.27 7.35 -40.72
N LEU A 17 -5.82 6.11 -40.87
CA LEU A 17 -5.67 5.16 -39.76
C LEU A 17 -4.53 5.51 -38.81
N THR A 18 -3.47 6.17 -39.28
CA THR A 18 -2.36 6.63 -38.41
C THR A 18 -2.73 7.84 -37.57
N SER A 19 -3.76 8.62 -37.95
CA SER A 19 -4.26 9.77 -37.18
C SER A 19 -5.10 9.38 -35.95
N PHE A 20 -5.51 8.12 -35.82
CA PHE A 20 -6.25 7.58 -34.67
C PHE A 20 -5.38 6.93 -33.59
N ALA A 21 -4.05 7.13 -33.60
CA ALA A 21 -3.29 6.99 -32.38
C ALA A 21 -3.74 8.12 -31.43
N ALA A 22 -4.93 7.94 -30.84
CA ALA A 22 -5.55 8.90 -29.95
C ALA A 22 -4.50 9.28 -28.90
N ASN A 23 -4.17 10.56 -28.86
CA ASN A 23 -3.27 11.15 -27.87
C ASN A 23 -3.97 10.96 -26.51
N ARG A 24 -3.80 9.76 -25.92
CA ARG A 24 -4.47 9.39 -24.67
C ARG A 24 -3.97 10.32 -23.59
N ASN A 25 -4.87 11.07 -22.96
CA ASN A 25 -4.54 11.94 -21.86
C ASN A 25 -3.86 11.16 -20.74
N PHE A 26 -2.88 11.75 -20.09
CA PHE A 26 -2.31 11.18 -18.86
C PHE A 26 -3.42 11.05 -17.83
N THR A 27 -3.59 9.87 -17.27
CA THR A 27 -4.63 9.59 -16.28
C THR A 27 -4.01 9.38 -14.89
N LEU A 28 -4.30 10.29 -13.98
CA LEU A 28 -3.92 10.22 -12.57
C LEU A 28 -5.12 9.75 -11.75
N VAL A 29 -4.93 8.70 -10.93
CA VAL A 29 -5.90 8.34 -9.90
C VAL A 29 -5.41 8.80 -8.55
N ILE A 30 -6.22 9.61 -7.87
CA ILE A 30 -6.01 10.07 -6.50
C ILE A 30 -6.94 9.29 -5.59
N ASP A 31 -6.35 8.57 -4.65
CA ASP A 31 -7.07 7.76 -3.68
C ASP A 31 -7.04 8.43 -2.31
N ALA A 32 -8.20 8.86 -1.83
CA ALA A 32 -8.34 9.31 -0.45
C ALA A 32 -8.62 8.09 0.45
N GLY A 33 -7.65 7.68 1.25
CA GLY A 33 -7.76 6.52 2.13
C GLY A 33 -8.97 6.58 3.07
N HIS A 34 -9.51 5.41 3.45
CA HIS A 34 -10.68 5.27 4.33
C HIS A 34 -11.97 5.89 3.77
N GLY A 35 -12.96 6.15 4.63
CA GLY A 35 -14.22 6.80 4.26
C GLY A 35 -15.48 6.05 4.71
N GLY A 36 -16.60 6.76 4.87
CA GLY A 36 -17.84 6.20 5.36
C GLY A 36 -17.71 5.64 6.78
N HIS A 37 -18.04 4.35 6.95
CA HIS A 37 -17.92 3.65 8.25
C HIS A 37 -16.46 3.34 8.65
N ASP A 38 -15.53 3.37 7.71
CA ASP A 38 -14.10 3.27 7.99
C ASP A 38 -13.54 4.67 8.28
N ALA A 39 -13.32 4.95 9.56
CA ALA A 39 -12.80 6.24 10.00
C ALA A 39 -11.29 6.39 9.78
N GLY A 40 -10.56 5.28 9.56
CA GLY A 40 -9.11 5.25 9.70
C GLY A 40 -8.67 5.49 11.14
N ALA A 41 -7.49 6.02 11.33
CA ALA A 41 -6.99 6.43 12.62
C ALA A 41 -7.80 7.61 13.19
N ARG A 42 -7.85 7.69 14.52
CA ARG A 42 -8.55 8.75 15.25
C ARG A 42 -7.56 9.58 16.04
N GLY A 43 -7.58 10.87 15.83
CA GLY A 43 -6.91 11.84 16.66
C GLY A 43 -7.81 12.31 17.83
N ALA A 44 -7.39 13.37 18.48
CA ALA A 44 -8.16 13.99 19.55
C ALA A 44 -9.34 14.82 19.02
N ILE A 45 -9.19 15.45 17.86
CA ILE A 45 -10.17 16.40 17.27
C ILE A 45 -10.63 15.99 15.88
N SER A 46 -10.00 15.01 15.23
CA SER A 46 -10.27 14.66 13.84
C SER A 46 -10.21 13.16 13.58
N MET A 47 -10.60 12.77 12.36
CA MET A 47 -10.51 11.41 11.83
C MET A 47 -9.67 11.44 10.56
N GLU A 48 -8.82 10.45 10.39
CA GLU A 48 -7.95 10.29 9.23
C GLU A 48 -8.69 10.43 7.90
N LYS A 49 -9.86 9.78 7.75
CA LYS A 49 -10.66 9.85 6.53
C LYS A 49 -10.98 11.27 6.05
N ASN A 50 -11.13 12.23 6.98
CA ASN A 50 -11.46 13.61 6.67
C ASN A 50 -10.23 14.38 6.20
N ILE A 51 -9.11 14.18 6.87
CA ILE A 51 -7.81 14.77 6.49
C ILE A 51 -7.40 14.27 5.11
N ASN A 52 -7.45 12.95 4.89
CA ASN A 52 -7.10 12.33 3.62
C ASN A 52 -7.96 12.88 2.47
N LEU A 53 -9.27 13.03 2.69
CA LEU A 53 -10.17 13.59 1.67
C LEU A 53 -9.84 15.05 1.37
N SER A 54 -9.60 15.87 2.39
CA SER A 54 -9.27 17.28 2.24
C SER A 54 -8.01 17.47 1.39
N VAL A 55 -6.92 16.79 1.75
CA VAL A 55 -5.64 16.88 1.01
C VAL A 55 -5.77 16.31 -0.40
N ALA A 56 -6.45 15.16 -0.57
CA ALA A 56 -6.63 14.55 -1.88
C ALA A 56 -7.41 15.44 -2.85
N LEU A 57 -8.48 16.10 -2.37
CA LEU A 57 -9.26 17.02 -3.19
C LEU A 57 -8.48 18.28 -3.52
N GLN A 58 -7.75 18.84 -2.56
CA GLN A 58 -6.93 20.03 -2.79
C GLN A 58 -5.78 19.75 -3.76
N PHE A 59 -5.10 18.61 -3.63
CA PHE A 59 -4.09 18.17 -4.60
C PHE A 59 -4.69 18.03 -6.00
N GLY A 60 -5.85 17.41 -6.11
CA GLY A 60 -6.52 17.25 -7.40
C GLY A 60 -6.95 18.56 -8.02
N LYS A 61 -7.41 19.56 -7.25
CA LYS A 61 -7.71 20.92 -7.75
C LYS A 61 -6.46 21.56 -8.39
N TYR A 62 -5.27 21.39 -7.77
CA TYR A 62 -4.02 21.87 -8.38
C TYR A 62 -3.76 21.21 -9.73
N VAL A 63 -3.96 19.88 -9.84
CA VAL A 63 -3.76 19.17 -11.10
C VAL A 63 -4.78 19.61 -12.14
N GLU A 64 -6.07 19.67 -11.80
CA GLU A 64 -7.16 20.05 -12.70
C GLU A 64 -7.00 21.48 -13.23
N ARG A 65 -6.50 22.41 -12.40
CA ARG A 65 -6.29 23.81 -12.76
C ARG A 65 -5.05 24.03 -13.63
N TYR A 66 -3.92 23.44 -13.23
CA TYR A 66 -2.62 23.76 -13.86
C TYR A 66 -2.14 22.72 -14.87
N MET A 67 -2.85 21.59 -14.97
CA MET A 67 -2.61 20.54 -15.96
C MET A 67 -3.93 20.00 -16.53
N PRO A 68 -4.73 20.85 -17.23
CA PRO A 68 -6.08 20.48 -17.70
C PRO A 68 -6.06 19.30 -18.69
N GLU A 69 -4.92 18.98 -19.30
CA GLU A 69 -4.72 17.80 -20.13
C GLU A 69 -4.53 16.51 -19.32
N VAL A 70 -4.41 16.58 -17.99
CA VAL A 70 -4.39 15.40 -17.11
C VAL A 70 -5.82 15.03 -16.72
N ARG A 71 -6.20 13.80 -17.01
CA ARG A 71 -7.46 13.25 -16.54
C ARG A 71 -7.32 12.84 -15.09
N VAL A 72 -7.91 13.57 -14.16
CA VAL A 72 -7.95 13.24 -12.74
C VAL A 72 -9.16 12.37 -12.42
N ILE A 73 -8.94 11.25 -11.74
CA ILE A 73 -9.97 10.35 -11.23
C ILE A 73 -9.76 10.18 -9.74
N TYR A 74 -10.81 10.37 -8.95
CA TYR A 74 -10.78 10.14 -7.51
C TYR A 74 -11.49 8.83 -7.17
N THR A 75 -10.94 8.08 -6.23
CA THR A 75 -11.65 6.90 -5.71
C THR A 75 -12.89 7.29 -4.92
N ARG A 76 -12.85 8.46 -4.26
CA ARG A 76 -13.98 9.12 -3.63
C ARG A 76 -13.78 10.64 -3.59
N LYS A 77 -14.88 11.38 -3.71
CA LYS A 77 -14.94 12.85 -3.54
C LYS A 77 -15.79 13.26 -2.32
N THR A 78 -16.36 12.28 -1.63
CA THR A 78 -17.24 12.48 -0.46
C THR A 78 -16.90 11.46 0.62
N ASP A 79 -17.48 11.58 1.80
CA ASP A 79 -17.34 10.62 2.88
C ASP A 79 -18.12 9.33 2.59
N LYS A 80 -17.59 8.47 1.71
CA LYS A 80 -18.13 7.15 1.40
C LYS A 80 -17.05 6.08 1.55
N PHE A 81 -17.46 4.87 1.93
CA PHE A 81 -16.59 3.70 1.97
C PHE A 81 -16.30 3.19 0.55
N VAL A 82 -15.03 2.87 0.28
CA VAL A 82 -14.58 2.18 -0.93
C VAL A 82 -13.60 1.10 -0.51
N SER A 83 -13.84 -0.16 -0.88
CA SER A 83 -12.97 -1.28 -0.54
C SER A 83 -11.58 -1.15 -1.16
N LEU A 84 -10.53 -1.74 -0.57
CA LEU A 84 -9.15 -1.65 -1.12
C LEU A 84 -9.09 -2.17 -2.55
N LYS A 85 -9.77 -3.29 -2.82
CA LYS A 85 -9.84 -3.87 -4.17
C LYS A 85 -10.52 -2.94 -5.16
N GLU A 86 -11.60 -2.26 -4.77
CA GLU A 86 -12.33 -1.36 -5.66
C GLU A 86 -11.52 -0.08 -5.97
N ARG A 87 -10.72 0.44 -5.01
CA ARG A 87 -9.79 1.55 -5.24
C ARG A 87 -8.80 1.23 -6.38
N ALA A 88 -8.17 0.07 -6.29
CA ALA A 88 -7.26 -0.42 -7.33
C ALA A 88 -8.00 -0.71 -8.65
N ASN A 89 -9.21 -1.28 -8.60
CA ASN A 89 -10.03 -1.55 -9.78
C ASN A 89 -10.43 -0.28 -10.53
N ILE A 90 -10.74 0.82 -9.82
CA ILE A 90 -11.01 2.13 -10.43
C ILE A 90 -9.80 2.56 -11.29
N ALA A 91 -8.59 2.45 -10.74
CA ALA A 91 -7.37 2.79 -11.46
C ALA A 91 -7.09 1.85 -12.64
N ASN A 92 -7.24 0.54 -12.43
CA ASN A 92 -6.97 -0.47 -13.46
C ASN A 92 -7.97 -0.37 -14.64
N ARG A 93 -9.27 -0.20 -14.36
CA ARG A 93 -10.30 -0.01 -15.41
C ARG A 93 -10.11 1.29 -16.18
N ALA A 94 -9.60 2.33 -15.53
CA ALA A 94 -9.29 3.59 -16.19
C ALA A 94 -8.01 3.52 -17.03
N ASN A 95 -7.26 2.40 -16.99
CA ASN A 95 -5.90 2.29 -17.51
C ASN A 95 -5.03 3.48 -17.05
N ALA A 96 -5.06 3.79 -15.77
CA ALA A 96 -4.36 4.94 -15.22
C ALA A 96 -2.85 4.84 -15.46
N ASP A 97 -2.21 5.99 -15.63
CA ASP A 97 -0.77 6.08 -15.78
C ASP A 97 -0.09 6.14 -14.40
N LEU A 98 -0.85 6.57 -13.37
CA LEU A 98 -0.34 6.74 -12.01
C LEU A 98 -1.45 6.61 -10.98
N PHE A 99 -1.10 6.06 -9.81
CA PHE A 99 -1.98 5.95 -8.64
C PHE A 99 -1.28 6.51 -7.40
N ILE A 100 -1.92 7.46 -6.71
CA ILE A 100 -1.41 8.07 -5.48
C ILE A 100 -2.48 7.92 -4.40
N SER A 101 -2.17 7.17 -3.34
CA SER A 101 -3.02 7.00 -2.17
C SER A 101 -2.57 7.95 -1.05
N VAL A 102 -3.53 8.61 -0.41
CA VAL A 102 -3.29 9.62 0.62
C VAL A 102 -3.84 9.12 1.94
N HIS A 103 -2.97 9.02 2.94
CA HIS A 103 -3.23 8.51 4.28
C HIS A 103 -2.63 9.42 5.36
N THR A 104 -2.97 9.16 6.61
CA THR A 104 -2.44 9.88 7.78
C THR A 104 -2.09 8.88 8.87
N ASN A 105 -0.80 8.77 9.17
CA ASN A 105 -0.22 7.79 10.08
C ASN A 105 -0.71 7.96 11.53
N ALA A 106 -0.61 6.89 12.31
CA ALA A 106 -0.90 6.86 13.73
C ALA A 106 0.10 6.00 14.49
N LEU A 107 0.35 6.35 15.75
CA LEU A 107 1.21 5.61 16.64
C LEU A 107 0.43 5.02 17.81
N PRO A 108 0.91 3.91 18.39
CA PRO A 108 0.41 3.41 19.68
C PRO A 108 0.49 4.48 20.77
N ALA A 109 -0.39 4.37 21.78
CA ALA A 109 -0.42 5.29 22.92
C ALA A 109 0.97 5.46 23.58
N GLY A 110 1.32 6.71 23.89
CA GLY A 110 2.59 7.07 24.51
C GLY A 110 3.76 7.24 23.54
N LYS A 111 3.60 6.93 22.25
CA LYS A 111 4.62 7.21 21.22
C LYS A 111 4.32 8.52 20.52
N ILE A 112 5.37 9.25 20.17
CA ILE A 112 5.31 10.52 19.45
C ILE A 112 6.24 10.45 18.24
N ALA A 113 5.74 10.83 17.08
CA ALA A 113 6.54 11.09 15.89
C ALA A 113 5.95 12.27 15.11
N ARG A 114 6.76 12.87 14.26
CA ARG A 114 6.41 14.00 13.41
C ARG A 114 7.01 13.82 12.04
N GLY A 115 6.33 14.34 11.03
CA GLY A 115 6.86 14.42 9.69
C GLY A 115 6.06 13.63 8.66
N PHE A 116 6.56 13.69 7.46
CA PHE A 116 5.97 13.14 6.25
C PHE A 116 6.77 11.92 5.78
N GLU A 117 6.09 10.89 5.33
CA GLU A 117 6.71 9.70 4.77
C GLU A 117 5.94 9.17 3.58
N THR A 118 6.63 8.50 2.67
CA THR A 118 6.00 7.87 1.51
C THR A 118 6.36 6.39 1.44
N TYR A 119 5.43 5.61 0.90
CA TYR A 119 5.57 4.17 0.79
C TYR A 119 5.38 3.71 -0.66
N THR A 120 6.14 2.70 -1.05
CA THR A 120 5.92 1.93 -2.27
C THR A 120 5.70 0.47 -1.94
N LEU A 121 5.11 -0.27 -2.87
CA LEU A 121 4.95 -1.71 -2.73
C LEU A 121 6.32 -2.39 -2.65
N GLY A 122 6.50 -3.26 -1.70
CA GLY A 122 7.71 -4.07 -1.56
C GLY A 122 7.86 -4.71 -0.20
N MET A 123 9.03 -5.27 0.04
CA MET A 123 9.37 -5.87 1.32
C MET A 123 9.58 -4.79 2.38
N HIS A 124 8.94 -4.95 3.53
CA HIS A 124 9.23 -4.12 4.69
C HIS A 124 10.60 -4.49 5.29
N ARG A 125 11.49 -3.52 5.42
CA ARG A 125 12.81 -3.74 6.04
C ARG A 125 12.80 -3.49 7.55
N ALA A 126 11.90 -2.65 8.04
CA ALA A 126 11.73 -2.33 9.45
C ALA A 126 10.38 -2.83 9.96
N LYS A 127 10.31 -3.21 11.24
CA LYS A 127 9.08 -3.64 11.88
C LYS A 127 8.00 -2.57 11.83
N ASP A 128 8.37 -1.31 12.04
CA ASP A 128 7.43 -0.19 12.03
C ASP A 128 6.71 -0.06 10.67
N ASN A 129 7.41 -0.33 9.55
CA ASN A 129 6.80 -0.32 8.22
C ASN A 129 5.78 -1.46 8.03
N LEU A 130 6.02 -2.64 8.65
CA LEU A 130 5.05 -3.71 8.68
C LEU A 130 3.81 -3.30 9.50
N ASP A 131 4.01 -2.70 10.66
CA ASP A 131 2.92 -2.28 11.55
C ASP A 131 2.00 -1.27 10.84
N VAL A 132 2.54 -0.32 10.06
CA VAL A 132 1.76 0.59 9.21
C VAL A 132 0.96 -0.19 8.17
N ALA A 133 1.60 -1.07 7.39
CA ALA A 133 0.90 -1.85 6.38
C ALA A 133 -0.19 -2.77 6.98
N MET A 134 0.04 -3.36 8.16
CA MET A 134 -0.94 -4.17 8.87
C MET A 134 -2.16 -3.35 9.30
N ARG A 135 -1.94 -2.11 9.76
CA ARG A 135 -3.01 -1.20 10.14
C ARG A 135 -3.86 -0.84 8.92
N GLU A 136 -3.23 -0.40 7.82
CA GLU A 136 -3.93 0.01 6.61
C GLU A 136 -4.66 -1.15 5.94
N ASN A 137 -4.06 -2.33 5.89
CA ASN A 137 -4.71 -3.50 5.33
C ASN A 137 -5.83 -4.07 6.23
N SER A 138 -5.88 -3.70 7.53
CA SER A 138 -6.88 -4.24 8.47
C SER A 138 -8.32 -3.92 8.07
N VAL A 139 -8.53 -2.87 7.27
CA VAL A 139 -9.83 -2.46 6.75
C VAL A 139 -10.54 -3.55 5.94
N ILE A 140 -9.79 -4.48 5.31
CA ILE A 140 -10.41 -5.60 4.59
C ILE A 140 -11.30 -6.46 5.48
N SER A 141 -11.04 -6.50 6.81
CA SER A 141 -11.88 -7.23 7.77
C SER A 141 -13.31 -6.66 7.88
N MET A 142 -13.54 -5.43 7.40
CA MET A 142 -14.86 -4.78 7.32
C MET A 142 -15.60 -5.11 6.02
N GLU A 143 -14.90 -5.73 5.05
CA GLU A 143 -15.48 -6.10 3.76
C GLU A 143 -16.16 -7.47 3.86
N LYS A 144 -17.33 -7.60 3.19
CA LYS A 144 -17.99 -8.90 3.07
C LYS A 144 -17.11 -9.84 2.23
N ASP A 145 -17.00 -11.11 2.68
CA ASP A 145 -16.27 -12.17 1.97
C ASP A 145 -14.79 -11.85 1.69
N TYR A 146 -14.16 -11.01 2.53
CA TYR A 146 -12.77 -10.57 2.34
C TYR A 146 -11.78 -11.75 2.19
N LYS A 147 -12.00 -12.86 2.90
CA LYS A 147 -11.14 -14.04 2.81
C LYS A 147 -11.08 -14.60 1.39
N GLN A 148 -12.23 -14.63 0.70
CA GLN A 148 -12.30 -15.07 -0.70
C GLN A 148 -11.75 -13.98 -1.63
N ALA A 149 -12.13 -12.72 -1.42
CA ALA A 149 -11.72 -11.60 -2.25
C ALA A 149 -10.19 -11.40 -2.26
N TYR A 150 -9.52 -11.63 -1.11
CA TYR A 150 -8.06 -11.49 -0.95
C TYR A 150 -7.32 -12.83 -0.80
N GLN A 151 -7.90 -13.93 -1.31
CA GLN A 151 -7.26 -15.25 -1.40
C GLN A 151 -6.71 -15.76 -0.05
N GLY A 152 -7.45 -15.56 1.04
CA GLY A 152 -7.06 -16.00 2.38
C GLY A 152 -5.97 -15.15 3.04
N PHE A 153 -5.68 -13.97 2.51
CA PHE A 153 -4.77 -13.03 3.16
C PHE A 153 -5.33 -12.60 4.53
N ASP A 154 -4.53 -12.77 5.57
CA ASP A 154 -4.85 -12.29 6.92
C ASP A 154 -4.07 -10.99 7.20
N PRO A 155 -4.73 -9.83 7.32
CA PRO A 155 -4.06 -8.56 7.55
C PRO A 155 -3.39 -8.46 8.92
N LYS A 156 -3.71 -9.36 9.86
CA LYS A 156 -3.14 -9.39 11.22
C LYS A 156 -1.98 -10.37 11.37
N SER A 157 -1.73 -11.23 10.37
CA SER A 157 -0.66 -12.22 10.41
C SER A 157 0.55 -11.75 9.63
N SER A 158 1.71 -11.59 10.28
CA SER A 158 2.97 -11.23 9.61
C SER A 158 3.35 -12.25 8.52
N GLU A 159 2.93 -13.50 8.64
CA GLU A 159 3.15 -14.53 7.63
C GLU A 159 2.45 -14.21 6.31
N SER A 160 1.30 -13.55 6.35
CA SER A 160 0.60 -13.13 5.13
C SER A 160 1.39 -12.10 4.33
N TYR A 161 2.26 -11.31 4.98
CA TYR A 161 3.08 -10.29 4.32
C TYR A 161 4.33 -10.82 3.63
N ILE A 162 4.69 -12.08 3.85
CA ILE A 162 5.83 -12.72 3.19
C ILE A 162 5.68 -12.70 1.66
N ILE A 163 4.45 -12.78 1.16
CA ILE A 163 4.20 -12.73 -0.29
C ILE A 163 4.76 -11.46 -0.94
N PHE A 164 4.82 -10.35 -0.20
CA PHE A 164 5.32 -9.07 -0.72
C PHE A 164 6.84 -9.06 -0.92
N GLU A 165 7.57 -9.99 -0.31
CA GLU A 165 9.02 -10.15 -0.54
C GLU A 165 9.35 -10.58 -1.98
N PHE A 166 8.41 -11.24 -2.63
CA PHE A 166 8.59 -11.80 -3.98
C PHE A 166 7.99 -10.95 -5.08
N ILE A 167 7.31 -9.86 -4.73
CA ILE A 167 6.74 -8.94 -5.70
C ILE A 167 7.83 -7.96 -6.16
N GLN A 168 8.58 -8.36 -7.19
CA GLN A 168 9.39 -7.44 -7.98
C GLN A 168 8.52 -6.90 -9.11
N GLY A 169 7.84 -5.78 -8.85
CA GLY A 169 6.93 -5.21 -9.82
C GLY A 169 7.65 -4.47 -10.95
N LYS A 170 7.18 -4.65 -12.19
CA LYS A 170 7.60 -3.87 -13.37
C LYS A 170 7.59 -2.36 -13.13
N ASN A 171 6.78 -1.90 -12.19
CA ASN A 171 6.57 -0.49 -11.86
C ASN A 171 7.37 -0.02 -10.64
N MET A 172 8.16 -0.88 -10.00
CA MET A 172 8.83 -0.56 -8.73
C MET A 172 9.75 0.66 -8.84
N GLU A 173 10.64 0.68 -9.82
CA GLU A 173 11.57 1.80 -10.04
C GLU A 173 10.82 3.12 -10.21
N ARG A 174 9.77 3.11 -11.05
CA ARG A 174 8.93 4.29 -11.30
C ARG A 174 8.16 4.73 -10.05
N SER A 175 7.68 3.78 -9.25
CA SER A 175 7.00 4.04 -7.98
C SER A 175 7.94 4.69 -6.96
N VAL A 176 9.17 4.17 -6.84
CA VAL A 176 10.18 4.73 -5.93
C VAL A 176 10.59 6.15 -6.35
N GLU A 177 10.75 6.40 -7.66
CA GLU A 177 11.07 7.74 -8.16
C GLU A 177 9.93 8.73 -7.88
N LEU A 178 8.67 8.33 -8.10
CA LEU A 178 7.51 9.13 -7.73
C LEU A 178 7.51 9.47 -6.25
N ALA A 179 7.65 8.46 -5.40
CA ALA A 179 7.66 8.63 -3.95
C ALA A 179 8.78 9.58 -3.50
N ARG A 180 9.99 9.44 -4.05
CA ARG A 180 11.13 10.34 -3.75
C ARG A 180 10.88 11.79 -4.15
N MET A 181 10.26 12.01 -5.32
CA MET A 181 9.97 13.37 -5.78
C MET A 181 8.93 14.03 -4.90
N ILE A 182 7.85 13.32 -4.54
CA ILE A 182 6.82 13.82 -3.63
C ILE A 182 7.43 14.06 -2.24
N GLN A 183 8.15 13.08 -1.67
CA GLN A 183 8.80 13.18 -0.35
C GLN A 183 9.63 14.45 -0.25
N ARG A 184 10.54 14.65 -1.19
CA ARG A 184 11.42 15.82 -1.21
C ARG A 184 10.63 17.12 -1.27
N LYS A 185 9.67 17.21 -2.22
CA LYS A 185 8.89 18.45 -2.39
C LYS A 185 8.06 18.82 -1.17
N VAL A 186 7.45 17.84 -0.51
CA VAL A 186 6.66 18.10 0.69
C VAL A 186 7.57 18.49 1.87
N CYS A 187 8.69 17.81 2.05
CA CYS A 187 9.62 18.16 3.14
C CYS A 187 10.23 19.54 2.94
N ASP A 188 10.64 19.87 1.70
CA ASP A 188 11.29 21.15 1.39
C ASP A 188 10.29 22.33 1.41
N ASN A 189 9.14 22.19 0.70
CA ASN A 189 8.24 23.33 0.46
C ASN A 189 7.18 23.50 1.56
N ALA A 190 6.67 22.40 2.15
CA ALA A 190 5.67 22.45 3.20
C ALA A 190 6.29 22.36 4.62
N ASN A 191 7.63 22.45 4.72
CA ASN A 191 8.37 22.41 5.98
C ASN A 191 7.92 21.22 6.88
N ARG A 192 7.93 19.99 6.29
CA ARG A 192 7.63 18.76 7.00
C ARG A 192 8.93 18.02 7.33
N PRO A 193 9.13 17.53 8.57
CA PRO A 193 10.26 16.65 8.87
C PRO A 193 10.28 15.44 7.94
N ASP A 194 11.45 15.13 7.35
CA ASP A 194 11.62 14.02 6.43
C ASP A 194 11.71 12.68 7.18
N LYS A 195 10.74 11.81 6.99
CA LYS A 195 10.73 10.45 7.55
C LYS A 195 11.19 9.41 6.54
N GLY A 196 11.40 9.82 5.29
CA GLY A 196 11.95 9.00 4.22
C GLY A 196 10.93 8.28 3.35
N VAL A 197 11.50 7.57 2.36
CA VAL A 197 10.76 6.70 1.44
C VAL A 197 10.96 5.24 1.83
N HIS A 198 9.88 4.52 2.05
CA HIS A 198 9.87 3.16 2.56
C HIS A 198 9.21 2.18 1.60
N GLN A 199 9.32 0.89 1.91
CA GLN A 199 8.60 -0.18 1.24
C GLN A 199 7.80 -0.98 2.27
N ALA A 200 6.56 -1.33 1.92
CA ALA A 200 5.74 -2.22 2.73
C ALA A 200 4.66 -2.91 1.89
N GLY A 201 4.02 -3.92 2.49
CA GLY A 201 3.03 -4.76 1.83
C GLY A 201 1.62 -4.18 1.83
N PHE A 202 1.40 -3.03 1.21
CA PHE A 202 0.07 -2.45 1.07
C PHE A 202 -0.75 -3.16 0.00
N LEU A 203 -1.90 -3.70 0.38
CA LEU A 203 -2.81 -4.39 -0.53
C LEU A 203 -3.32 -3.48 -1.65
N VAL A 204 -3.65 -2.24 -1.35
CA VAL A 204 -4.12 -1.28 -2.35
C VAL A 204 -3.09 -1.08 -3.47
N LEU A 205 -1.79 -1.02 -3.12
CA LEU A 205 -0.72 -0.88 -4.11
C LEU A 205 -0.44 -2.20 -4.84
N ARG A 206 -0.61 -3.35 -4.18
CA ARG A 206 -0.43 -4.68 -4.80
C ARG A 206 -1.41 -4.91 -5.94
N GLU A 207 -2.63 -4.44 -5.78
CA GLU A 207 -3.72 -4.66 -6.74
C GLU A 207 -3.66 -3.67 -7.92
N THR A 208 -2.78 -2.64 -7.90
CA THR A 208 -2.61 -1.68 -9.00
C THR A 208 -1.67 -2.21 -10.08
N SER A 209 -1.95 -1.89 -11.35
CA SER A 209 -1.16 -2.30 -12.51
C SER A 209 -0.22 -1.22 -13.07
N MET A 210 -0.19 -0.03 -12.45
CA MET A 210 0.61 1.13 -12.83
C MET A 210 1.58 1.52 -11.70
N PRO A 211 2.54 2.44 -11.94
CA PRO A 211 3.34 3.04 -10.87
C PRO A 211 2.43 3.64 -9.79
N SER A 212 2.74 3.36 -8.52
CA SER A 212 1.89 3.75 -7.41
C SER A 212 2.69 4.02 -6.14
N CYS A 213 2.20 4.93 -5.31
CA CYS A 213 2.71 5.17 -3.96
C CYS A 213 1.57 5.47 -2.98
N LEU A 214 1.87 5.29 -1.69
CA LEU A 214 1.03 5.69 -0.59
C LEU A 214 1.77 6.77 0.22
N ILE A 215 1.07 7.83 0.55
CA ILE A 215 1.58 8.99 1.28
C ILE A 215 1.01 8.93 2.69
N GLU A 216 1.86 9.12 3.69
CA GLU A 216 1.49 9.35 5.08
C GLU A 216 1.79 10.83 5.42
N LEU A 217 0.73 11.63 5.53
CA LEU A 217 0.81 13.09 5.66
C LEU A 217 1.47 13.57 6.96
N GLY A 218 1.40 12.74 8.00
CA GLY A 218 1.87 13.02 9.36
C GLY A 218 1.24 12.07 10.35
N PHE A 219 1.34 12.37 11.65
CA PHE A 219 0.91 11.45 12.72
C PHE A 219 -0.29 12.05 13.49
N ILE A 220 -1.51 11.60 13.16
CA ILE A 220 -2.76 12.11 13.73
C ILE A 220 -2.83 11.96 15.27
N THR A 221 -2.11 10.99 15.84
CA THR A 221 -2.04 10.76 17.30
C THR A 221 -1.08 11.69 18.02
N THR A 222 -0.33 12.54 17.31
CA THR A 222 0.56 13.56 17.85
C THR A 222 -0.15 14.92 17.81
N PRO A 223 -0.42 15.60 18.93
CA PRO A 223 -1.34 16.73 18.97
C PRO A 223 -0.97 17.94 18.09
N ASP A 224 0.32 18.24 17.94
CA ASP A 224 0.79 19.32 17.06
C ASP A 224 0.73 18.93 15.59
N GLU A 225 0.96 17.67 15.24
CA GLU A 225 0.77 17.13 13.89
C GLU A 225 -0.71 17.18 13.50
N GLU A 226 -1.59 16.74 14.40
CA GLU A 226 -3.04 16.78 14.15
C GLU A 226 -3.51 18.22 13.90
N ARG A 227 -3.01 19.22 14.65
CA ARG A 227 -3.33 20.63 14.38
C ARG A 227 -2.83 21.11 13.02
N ILE A 228 -1.63 20.72 12.60
CA ILE A 228 -1.10 21.02 11.26
C ILE A 228 -2.00 20.43 10.17
N LEU A 229 -2.40 19.18 10.33
CA LEU A 229 -3.21 18.46 9.33
C LEU A 229 -4.69 18.93 9.29
N ASN A 230 -5.14 19.71 10.25
CA ASN A 230 -6.46 20.35 10.27
C ASN A 230 -6.42 21.87 10.00
N ASN A 231 -5.24 22.43 9.75
CA ASN A 231 -5.09 23.82 9.37
C ASN A 231 -5.16 23.96 7.84
N SER A 232 -6.08 24.76 7.32
CA SER A 232 -6.36 24.91 5.89
C SER A 232 -5.13 25.34 5.08
N ASP A 233 -4.35 26.29 5.60
CA ASP A 233 -3.14 26.79 4.93
C ASP A 233 -2.07 25.71 4.83
N ARG A 234 -1.87 24.96 5.93
CA ARG A 234 -0.90 23.86 5.96
C ARG A 234 -1.33 22.69 5.07
N VAL A 235 -2.62 22.38 5.00
CA VAL A 235 -3.20 21.40 4.08
C VAL A 235 -2.94 21.85 2.64
N ASN A 236 -3.15 23.12 2.34
CA ASN A 236 -2.89 23.70 1.04
C ASN A 236 -1.41 23.62 0.64
N ASP A 237 -0.49 23.97 1.54
CA ASP A 237 0.96 23.86 1.32
C ASP A 237 1.38 22.41 1.02
N ILE A 238 0.85 21.46 1.80
CA ILE A 238 1.12 20.03 1.59
C ILE A 238 0.58 19.58 0.23
N ALA A 239 -0.67 19.91 -0.10
CA ALA A 239 -1.31 19.53 -1.36
C ALA A 239 -0.58 20.12 -2.57
N LYS A 240 -0.17 21.41 -2.51
CA LYS A 240 0.66 22.05 -3.51
C LYS A 240 2.00 21.34 -3.68
N SER A 241 2.65 20.98 -2.59
CA SER A 241 3.94 20.29 -2.63
C SER A 241 3.83 18.87 -3.22
N ILE A 242 2.72 18.15 -2.96
CA ILE A 242 2.42 16.88 -3.62
C ILE A 242 2.25 17.10 -5.13
N TYR A 243 1.52 18.15 -5.54
CA TYR A 243 1.39 18.55 -6.93
C TYR A 243 2.74 18.83 -7.58
N ASP A 244 3.63 19.58 -6.93
CA ASP A 244 4.97 19.90 -7.45
C ASP A 244 5.80 18.62 -7.66
N GLY A 245 5.71 17.66 -6.74
CA GLY A 245 6.37 16.34 -6.86
C GLY A 245 5.80 15.50 -8.00
N PHE A 246 4.48 15.45 -8.14
CA PHE A 246 3.79 14.80 -9.26
C PHE A 246 4.16 15.43 -10.60
N ALA A 247 4.15 16.75 -10.69
CA ALA A 247 4.49 17.49 -11.89
C ALA A 247 5.94 17.24 -12.34
N GLN A 248 6.87 17.20 -11.38
CA GLN A 248 8.27 16.85 -11.64
C GLN A 248 8.39 15.41 -12.19
N TYR A 249 7.66 14.46 -11.60
CA TYR A 249 7.64 13.08 -12.07
C TYR A 249 7.08 12.98 -13.49
N ARG A 250 5.94 13.59 -13.74
CA ARG A 250 5.30 13.62 -15.05
C ARG A 250 6.22 14.21 -16.12
N ASN A 251 6.86 15.36 -15.84
CA ASN A 251 7.80 15.98 -16.75
C ASN A 251 8.98 15.08 -17.13
N LYS A 252 9.46 14.26 -16.17
CA LYS A 252 10.56 13.30 -16.41
C LYS A 252 10.13 12.09 -17.23
N TYR A 253 8.90 11.60 -17.04
CA TYR A 253 8.50 10.26 -17.51
C TYR A 253 7.36 10.24 -18.53
N ASP A 254 6.57 11.30 -18.63
CA ASP A 254 5.50 11.40 -19.63
C ASP A 254 6.04 12.04 -20.91
N LYS A 255 6.29 11.20 -21.92
CA LYS A 255 6.78 11.65 -23.23
C LYS A 255 5.78 12.52 -24.00
N ARG A 256 4.52 12.63 -23.53
CA ARG A 256 3.48 13.48 -24.12
C ARG A 256 3.59 14.95 -23.67
N VAL A 257 4.39 15.23 -22.64
CA VAL A 257 4.60 16.59 -22.16
C VAL A 257 5.43 17.35 -23.18
N THR A 258 4.81 18.34 -23.80
CA THR A 258 5.45 19.22 -24.79
C THR A 258 5.94 20.53 -24.17
N VAL A 259 5.38 20.91 -23.02
CA VAL A 259 5.76 22.11 -22.27
C VAL A 259 6.40 21.67 -20.95
N PRO A 260 7.63 22.13 -20.64
CA PRO A 260 8.27 21.81 -19.38
C PRO A 260 7.47 22.33 -18.18
N PHE A 261 7.46 21.55 -17.10
CA PHE A 261 6.88 21.95 -15.82
C PHE A 261 7.49 23.26 -15.32
N ARG A 262 6.63 24.18 -14.89
CA ARG A 262 7.00 25.41 -14.21
C ARG A 262 6.44 25.37 -12.78
N PRO A 263 7.27 25.54 -11.75
CA PRO A 263 6.78 25.61 -10.38
C PRO A 263 5.78 26.75 -10.21
N LEU A 264 4.72 26.52 -9.41
CA LEU A 264 3.74 27.55 -9.09
C LEU A 264 4.40 28.66 -8.26
N GLN A 265 4.11 29.90 -8.63
CA GLN A 265 4.55 31.08 -7.88
C GLN A 265 3.58 31.39 -6.73
N THR A 266 4.01 32.21 -5.78
CA THR A 266 3.21 32.53 -4.58
C THR A 266 1.86 33.16 -4.90
N GLY A 267 1.78 33.98 -5.97
CA GLY A 267 0.53 34.59 -6.44
C GLY A 267 -0.52 33.59 -6.90
N ASP A 268 -0.10 32.49 -7.52
CA ASP A 268 -1.02 31.45 -7.99
C ASP A 268 -1.76 30.74 -6.84
N VAL A 269 -1.17 30.79 -5.62
CA VAL A 269 -1.73 30.15 -4.42
C VAL A 269 -2.78 31.06 -3.75
N GLU A 270 -2.59 32.38 -3.82
CA GLU A 270 -3.54 33.37 -3.26
C GLU A 270 -4.86 33.34 -4.02
N GLU A 271 -4.82 33.20 -5.34
CA GLU A 271 -6.00 33.11 -6.18
C GLU A 271 -6.89 31.86 -5.84
N LEU A 272 -6.28 30.73 -5.48
CA LEU A 272 -7.03 29.55 -5.02
C LEU A 272 -7.71 29.77 -3.65
N LYS A 273 -7.09 30.55 -2.76
CA LYS A 273 -7.66 30.89 -1.46
C LYS A 273 -8.87 31.82 -1.57
N GLU A 274 -8.83 32.77 -2.51
CA GLU A 274 -9.95 33.70 -2.75
C GLU A 274 -11.18 32.99 -3.33
N GLU A 275 -11.00 32.00 -4.22
CA GLU A 275 -12.10 31.19 -4.76
C GLU A 275 -12.78 30.31 -3.69
N GLU A 276 -12.00 29.80 -2.70
CA GLU A 276 -12.58 29.01 -1.59
C GLU A 276 -13.39 29.88 -0.63
N THR A 277 -12.97 31.12 -0.40
CA THR A 277 -13.68 32.05 0.47
C THR A 277 -15.03 32.48 -0.14
N GLN A 278 -15.08 32.65 -1.47
CA GLN A 278 -16.33 33.01 -2.19
C GLN A 278 -17.32 31.83 -2.29
N ALA A 279 -16.83 30.58 -2.36
CA ALA A 279 -17.67 29.38 -2.41
C ALA A 279 -18.31 29.00 -1.05
N GLN A 280 -17.81 29.55 0.06
CA GLN A 280 -18.33 29.31 1.42
C GLN A 280 -19.41 30.31 1.84
N ASP A 281 -19.55 31.45 1.13
CA ASP A 281 -20.51 32.52 1.45
C ASP A 281 -21.90 32.36 0.81
N GLU A 282 -22.21 31.28 0.09
CA GLU A 282 -23.60 31.00 -0.31
C GLU A 282 -24.39 30.39 0.87
N PRO A 283 -25.39 31.12 1.40
CA PRO A 283 -26.14 30.65 2.57
C PRO A 283 -27.06 29.50 2.22
N GLN A 284 -26.69 28.28 2.62
CA GLN A 284 -27.66 27.17 2.69
C GLN A 284 -28.68 27.47 3.75
N LYS A 285 -29.85 27.99 3.35
CA LYS A 285 -31.09 28.05 4.16
C LYS A 285 -31.50 26.62 4.55
N ARG A 286 -31.03 26.14 5.69
CA ARG A 286 -31.63 24.98 6.38
C ARG A 286 -32.60 25.49 7.41
N THR A 287 -33.87 25.13 7.23
CA THR A 287 -34.98 25.47 8.13
C THR A 287 -34.79 24.77 9.50
N ASP A 288 -34.99 25.54 10.58
CA ASP A 288 -34.83 25.18 12.01
C ASP A 288 -35.73 24.04 12.53
N SER A 289 -36.61 23.49 11.71
CA SER A 289 -37.54 22.42 12.09
C SER A 289 -36.93 21.01 12.15
N GLN A 290 -35.76 20.77 11.51
CA GLN A 290 -35.12 19.46 11.53
C GLN A 290 -34.13 19.24 12.70
N LYS A 291 -33.67 20.32 13.36
CA LYS A 291 -32.73 20.20 14.50
C LYS A 291 -33.39 19.71 15.80
N ARG A 292 -34.68 19.89 15.98
CA ARG A 292 -35.38 19.46 17.23
C ARG A 292 -35.71 17.98 17.30
N SER A 293 -35.87 17.29 16.16
CA SER A 293 -36.23 15.87 16.16
C SER A 293 -35.01 14.91 16.29
N GLU A 294 -33.78 15.37 15.97
CA GLU A 294 -32.57 14.53 16.12
C GLU A 294 -32.02 14.52 17.55
N VAL A 295 -32.19 15.59 18.32
CA VAL A 295 -31.69 15.67 19.71
C VAL A 295 -32.53 14.77 20.65
N GLN A 296 -33.82 14.59 20.39
CA GLN A 296 -34.68 13.71 21.19
C GLN A 296 -34.46 12.22 20.94
N LYS A 297 -34.08 11.82 19.70
CA LYS A 297 -33.75 10.42 19.39
C LYS A 297 -32.36 9.97 19.92
N ARG A 298 -31.42 10.89 20.14
CA ARG A 298 -30.10 10.54 20.70
C ARG A 298 -30.12 10.26 22.20
N SER A 299 -31.02 10.89 22.96
CA SER A 299 -31.12 10.68 24.41
C SER A 299 -31.79 9.35 24.82
N GLU A 300 -32.65 8.78 23.96
CA GLU A 300 -33.28 7.47 24.23
C GLU A 300 -32.39 6.28 23.88
N VAL A 301 -31.51 6.41 22.88
CA VAL A 301 -30.55 5.34 22.48
C VAL A 301 -29.41 5.19 23.51
N GLN A 302 -28.98 6.28 24.15
CA GLN A 302 -27.93 6.23 25.19
C GLN A 302 -28.42 5.55 26.48
N LYS A 303 -29.69 5.70 26.87
CA LYS A 303 -30.22 5.04 28.06
C LYS A 303 -30.44 3.53 27.91
N ARG A 304 -30.62 3.02 26.68
CA ARG A 304 -30.72 1.55 26.44
C ARG A 304 -29.36 0.82 26.39
N SER A 305 -28.29 1.49 26.07
CA SER A 305 -26.96 0.87 26.00
C SER A 305 -26.26 0.71 27.36
N GLU A 306 -26.62 1.51 28.38
CA GLU A 306 -26.05 1.39 29.72
C GLU A 306 -26.66 0.24 30.54
N VAL A 307 -27.90 -0.13 30.28
CA VAL A 307 -28.57 -1.26 30.97
C VAL A 307 -28.05 -2.63 30.49
N GLN A 308 -27.66 -2.74 29.21
CA GLN A 308 -27.10 -4.00 28.69
C GLN A 308 -25.64 -4.27 29.14
N LYS A 309 -24.85 -3.23 29.38
CA LYS A 309 -23.46 -3.39 29.85
C LYS A 309 -23.32 -3.88 31.30
N ARG A 310 -24.33 -3.70 32.16
CA ARG A 310 -24.30 -4.16 33.57
C ARG A 310 -24.56 -5.64 33.73
N THR A 311 -25.21 -6.30 32.76
CA THR A 311 -25.58 -7.72 32.86
C THR A 311 -24.49 -8.67 32.32
N GLU A 312 -23.56 -8.18 31.49
CA GLU A 312 -22.47 -9.01 30.92
C GLU A 312 -21.22 -9.09 31.81
N VAL A 313 -21.00 -8.12 32.70
CA VAL A 313 -19.82 -8.10 33.58
C VAL A 313 -19.93 -9.11 34.73
N GLN A 314 -21.14 -9.52 35.13
CA GLN A 314 -21.33 -10.50 36.24
C GLN A 314 -21.18 -11.98 35.80
N LYS A 315 -21.12 -12.30 34.51
CA LYS A 315 -20.97 -13.67 34.01
C LYS A 315 -19.53 -14.12 33.67
N ARG A 316 -18.55 -13.21 33.76
CA ARG A 316 -17.15 -13.53 33.39
C ARG A 316 -16.18 -13.81 34.53
N SER A 317 -16.63 -13.85 35.81
CA SER A 317 -15.76 -14.03 36.98
C SER A 317 -15.70 -15.43 37.56
N GLU A 318 -16.37 -16.43 36.96
CA GLU A 318 -16.44 -17.78 37.58
C GLU A 318 -15.75 -18.92 36.81
N VAL A 319 -14.99 -18.67 35.74
CA VAL A 319 -14.28 -19.74 35.02
C VAL A 319 -12.80 -19.41 34.88
N GLN A 320 -12.10 -19.36 35.98
CA GLN A 320 -10.63 -19.50 36.01
C GLN A 320 -10.13 -20.07 37.33
N LYS A 321 -10.20 -21.38 37.47
CA LYS A 321 -9.31 -22.19 38.33
C LYS A 321 -9.50 -23.67 38.00
N ARG A 322 -8.60 -24.22 37.19
CA ARG A 322 -8.06 -25.58 37.39
C ARG A 322 -6.97 -25.94 36.39
N SER A 323 -5.76 -25.96 36.91
CA SER A 323 -4.68 -26.99 36.78
C SER A 323 -4.23 -27.49 35.41
N GLU A 324 -2.96 -27.20 35.11
CA GLU A 324 -2.07 -28.07 34.31
C GLU A 324 -1.97 -29.49 34.88
N PRO A 325 -1.65 -30.51 34.06
CA PRO A 325 -0.25 -30.88 33.94
C PRO A 325 0.20 -31.33 32.53
N GLN A 326 1.51 -31.20 32.33
CA GLN A 326 2.32 -31.67 31.23
C GLN A 326 1.99 -33.09 30.75
N LYS A 327 1.89 -33.26 29.42
CA LYS A 327 2.24 -34.51 28.76
C LYS A 327 2.88 -34.23 27.40
N ARG A 328 4.15 -34.56 27.30
CA ARG A 328 4.89 -34.81 26.07
C ARG A 328 4.09 -35.82 25.24
N SER A 329 3.69 -35.47 24.05
CA SER A 329 3.19 -36.44 23.08
C SER A 329 3.93 -36.25 21.75
N GLU A 330 4.48 -37.38 21.33
CA GLU A 330 5.16 -37.62 20.05
C GLU A 330 4.36 -37.05 18.88
N VAL A 331 5.06 -36.27 18.06
CA VAL A 331 4.52 -35.79 16.78
C VAL A 331 4.49 -36.96 15.81
N GLN A 332 3.30 -37.50 15.59
CA GLN A 332 3.06 -38.39 14.46
C GLN A 332 3.40 -37.64 13.15
N LYS A 333 4.42 -38.12 12.45
CA LYS A 333 4.73 -37.76 11.07
C LYS A 333 3.52 -38.09 10.19
N LYS A 334 2.71 -37.12 9.85
CA LYS A 334 1.78 -37.22 8.72
C LYS A 334 2.63 -37.48 7.49
N SER A 335 2.34 -38.51 6.73
CA SER A 335 2.97 -38.84 5.45
C SER A 335 2.81 -37.65 4.49
N GLU A 336 3.95 -37.02 4.16
CA GLU A 336 3.98 -35.91 3.19
C GLU A 336 3.59 -36.41 1.79
N PRO A 337 2.86 -35.60 1.00
CA PRO A 337 2.56 -35.93 -0.40
C PRO A 337 3.86 -36.08 -1.18
N LYS A 338 4.03 -37.18 -1.89
CA LYS A 338 5.25 -37.51 -2.66
C LYS A 338 5.63 -36.49 -3.73
N ASP A 339 4.79 -35.49 -3.99
CA ASP A 339 4.97 -34.46 -5.04
C ASP A 339 4.90 -33.03 -4.50
N ALA A 340 5.15 -32.84 -3.20
CA ALA A 340 5.16 -31.52 -2.60
C ALA A 340 6.46 -30.76 -2.91
N PRO A 341 6.39 -29.44 -3.19
CA PRO A 341 7.61 -28.63 -3.36
C PRO A 341 8.41 -28.58 -2.05
N VAL A 342 9.74 -28.65 -2.16
CA VAL A 342 10.70 -28.53 -1.06
C VAL A 342 11.34 -27.15 -1.10
N PHE A 343 11.26 -26.41 -0.01
CA PHE A 343 11.90 -25.10 0.17
C PHE A 343 13.27 -25.27 0.82
N LYS A 344 14.24 -24.47 0.38
CA LYS A 344 15.59 -24.38 0.95
C LYS A 344 16.00 -22.91 1.05
N LEU A 345 16.89 -22.57 1.98
CA LEU A 345 17.46 -21.24 2.12
C LEU A 345 18.79 -21.17 1.38
N GLN A 346 18.89 -20.41 0.29
CA GLN A 346 20.16 -20.14 -0.38
C GLN A 346 20.90 -19.05 0.37
N ILE A 347 22.12 -19.38 0.85
CA ILE A 347 22.91 -18.49 1.72
C ILE A 347 24.11 -17.86 1.02
N PHE A 348 24.64 -18.53 -0.01
CA PHE A 348 25.84 -18.08 -0.71
C PHE A 348 25.92 -18.63 -2.15
N VAL A 349 26.62 -17.93 -3.03
CA VAL A 349 26.93 -18.36 -4.41
C VAL A 349 28.42 -18.15 -4.65
N GLY A 350 29.09 -19.17 -5.15
CA GLY A 350 30.49 -19.11 -5.50
C GLY A 350 30.79 -19.71 -6.88
N ASP A 351 31.99 -19.52 -7.36
CA ASP A 351 32.50 -20.06 -8.63
C ASP A 351 33.12 -21.48 -8.47
N ARG A 352 33.39 -21.86 -7.21
CA ARG A 352 34.03 -23.15 -6.86
C ARG A 352 33.42 -23.73 -5.59
N ILE A 353 33.67 -25.02 -5.38
CA ILE A 353 33.30 -25.69 -4.14
C ILE A 353 34.25 -25.24 -3.01
N LEU A 354 33.68 -24.68 -1.95
CA LEU A 354 34.38 -24.24 -0.75
C LEU A 354 34.59 -25.42 0.22
N ARG A 355 35.68 -25.37 0.98
CA ARG A 355 35.99 -26.38 2.02
C ARG A 355 35.03 -26.23 3.20
N LYS A 356 34.78 -27.35 3.88
CA LYS A 356 33.99 -27.34 5.11
C LYS A 356 34.67 -26.46 6.17
N GLY A 357 33.95 -25.53 6.77
CA GLY A 357 34.51 -24.54 7.71
C GLY A 357 35.10 -23.27 7.07
N ASP A 358 34.89 -23.05 5.75
CA ASP A 358 35.28 -21.81 5.10
C ASP A 358 34.58 -20.60 5.76
N ALA A 359 35.27 -19.46 5.83
CA ALA A 359 34.82 -18.23 6.47
C ALA A 359 33.49 -17.71 5.91
N HIS A 360 33.15 -18.00 4.65
CA HIS A 360 31.88 -17.62 4.02
C HIS A 360 30.67 -18.24 4.69
N PHE A 361 30.83 -19.38 5.39
CA PHE A 361 29.74 -20.04 6.11
C PHE A 361 29.51 -19.47 7.52
N LYS A 362 30.35 -18.55 8.00
CA LYS A 362 30.18 -17.84 9.29
C LYS A 362 29.90 -18.78 10.47
N GLY A 363 30.60 -19.95 10.49
CA GLY A 363 30.49 -20.96 11.51
C GLY A 363 29.32 -21.96 11.34
N GLU A 364 28.51 -21.80 10.30
CA GLU A 364 27.46 -22.81 10.00
C GLU A 364 28.08 -24.03 9.34
N THR A 365 27.58 -25.20 9.72
CA THR A 365 28.10 -26.51 9.26
C THR A 365 27.06 -27.37 8.55
N ASP A 366 25.78 -27.04 8.73
CA ASP A 366 24.65 -27.76 8.15
C ASP A 366 24.19 -27.07 6.85
N TYR A 367 24.94 -27.32 5.78
CA TYR A 367 24.61 -26.79 4.46
C TYR A 367 24.80 -27.83 3.38
N GLU A 368 24.06 -27.69 2.31
CA GLU A 368 24.19 -28.45 1.07
C GLU A 368 24.58 -27.49 -0.07
N PHE A 369 24.97 -28.05 -1.21
CA PHE A 369 25.19 -27.24 -2.41
C PHE A 369 24.66 -27.94 -3.67
N PHE A 370 24.37 -27.16 -4.68
CA PHE A 370 24.05 -27.63 -6.03
C PHE A 370 24.73 -26.74 -7.07
N ARG A 371 24.87 -27.26 -8.30
CA ARG A 371 25.44 -26.50 -9.42
C ARG A 371 24.31 -25.99 -10.32
N GLU A 372 24.44 -24.74 -10.77
CA GLU A 372 23.60 -24.15 -11.77
C GLU A 372 24.50 -23.36 -12.74
N GLY A 373 24.71 -23.94 -13.92
CA GLY A 373 25.73 -23.46 -14.86
C GLY A 373 27.14 -23.52 -14.24
N ASN A 374 27.87 -22.42 -14.30
CA ASN A 374 29.20 -22.28 -13.71
C ASN A 374 29.23 -21.96 -12.22
N TRP A 375 28.04 -21.82 -11.59
CA TRP A 375 27.93 -21.39 -10.20
C TRP A 375 27.65 -22.55 -9.26
N VAL A 376 28.26 -22.50 -8.07
CA VAL A 376 27.97 -23.37 -6.94
C VAL A 376 27.12 -22.60 -5.95
N LYS A 377 25.92 -23.07 -5.68
CA LYS A 377 24.94 -22.41 -4.80
C LYS A 377 24.79 -23.22 -3.52
N TYR A 378 24.99 -22.55 -2.39
CA TYR A 378 24.95 -23.17 -1.05
C TYR A 378 23.60 -22.89 -0.40
N THR A 379 23.02 -23.94 0.18
CA THR A 379 21.68 -23.90 0.80
C THR A 379 21.70 -24.50 2.19
N MET A 380 20.81 -24.01 3.05
CA MET A 380 20.55 -24.54 4.38
C MET A 380 19.07 -24.88 4.54
N GLY A 381 18.81 -25.92 5.32
CA GLY A 381 17.48 -26.42 5.58
C GLY A 381 16.82 -26.99 4.33
N ALA A 382 15.87 -27.91 4.56
CA ALA A 382 15.00 -28.45 3.51
C ALA A 382 13.67 -28.81 4.15
N SER A 383 12.56 -28.23 3.68
CA SER A 383 11.24 -28.53 4.22
C SER A 383 10.15 -28.31 3.16
N THR A 384 9.11 -29.13 3.18
CA THR A 384 7.89 -28.91 2.43
C THR A 384 7.03 -27.80 3.07
N ASN A 385 7.35 -27.44 4.33
CA ASN A 385 6.72 -26.35 5.06
C ASN A 385 7.52 -25.05 4.86
N TYR A 386 7.01 -24.16 4.01
CA TYR A 386 7.60 -22.86 3.75
C TYR A 386 7.94 -22.07 5.02
N ASN A 387 7.05 -22.11 6.03
CA ASN A 387 7.22 -21.32 7.26
C ASN A 387 8.44 -21.76 8.09
N GLU A 388 8.88 -23.01 7.97
CA GLU A 388 10.10 -23.52 8.65
C GLU A 388 11.35 -22.88 8.04
N ILE A 389 11.45 -22.88 6.72
CA ILE A 389 12.60 -22.25 6.02
C ILE A 389 12.59 -20.74 6.20
N TYR A 390 11.43 -20.13 6.28
CA TYR A 390 11.32 -18.72 6.60
C TYR A 390 11.83 -18.38 8.01
N ARG A 391 11.49 -19.18 9.03
CA ARG A 391 12.03 -19.00 10.38
C ARG A 391 13.55 -19.18 10.40
N LEU A 392 14.05 -20.17 9.68
CA LEU A 392 15.49 -20.38 9.50
C LEU A 392 16.16 -19.16 8.86
N ARG A 393 15.59 -18.60 7.79
CA ARG A 393 16.07 -17.36 7.19
C ARG A 393 16.14 -16.22 8.22
N LYS A 394 15.08 -16.05 9.02
CA LYS A 394 15.01 -14.99 10.03
C LYS A 394 16.06 -15.15 11.12
N SER A 395 16.34 -16.38 11.57
CA SER A 395 17.39 -16.66 12.57
C SER A 395 18.80 -16.44 12.02
N LEU A 396 19.00 -16.55 10.70
CA LEU A 396 20.30 -16.41 10.04
C LEU A 396 20.48 -15.04 9.35
N GLN A 397 19.53 -14.12 9.46
CA GLN A 397 19.53 -12.86 8.73
C GLN A 397 20.73 -11.93 9.07
N GLU A 398 21.19 -11.95 10.33
CA GLU A 398 22.38 -11.19 10.72
C GLU A 398 23.65 -11.78 10.12
N LYS A 399 23.74 -13.12 10.02
CA LYS A 399 24.86 -13.83 9.44
C LYS A 399 24.84 -13.76 7.89
N PHE A 400 23.68 -13.93 7.28
CA PHE A 400 23.48 -13.98 5.83
C PHE A 400 22.38 -13.02 5.38
N PRO A 401 22.64 -11.71 5.36
CA PRO A 401 21.61 -10.70 5.01
C PRO A 401 21.08 -10.87 3.58
N GLU A 402 21.88 -11.44 2.68
CA GLU A 402 21.53 -11.69 1.27
C GLU A 402 20.82 -13.05 1.04
N ALA A 403 20.61 -13.86 2.10
CA ALA A 403 19.99 -15.18 1.96
C ALA A 403 18.52 -15.08 1.53
N PHE A 404 18.12 -15.93 0.59
CA PHE A 404 16.75 -16.00 0.09
C PHE A 404 16.26 -17.44 -0.09
N ILE A 405 14.95 -17.63 -0.06
CA ILE A 405 14.33 -18.95 -0.17
C ILE A 405 14.21 -19.32 -1.64
N ILE A 406 14.58 -20.58 -1.95
CA ILE A 406 14.38 -21.21 -3.25
C ILE A 406 13.53 -22.46 -3.08
N ALA A 407 12.92 -22.92 -4.17
CA ALA A 407 12.10 -24.12 -4.17
C ALA A 407 12.57 -25.14 -5.21
N PHE A 408 12.38 -26.41 -4.87
CA PHE A 408 12.59 -27.54 -5.78
C PHE A 408 11.33 -28.40 -5.81
N LYS A 409 11.03 -28.97 -6.95
CA LYS A 409 9.99 -29.98 -7.12
C LYS A 409 10.55 -31.10 -7.97
N ASN A 410 10.46 -32.35 -7.50
CA ASN A 410 11.04 -33.51 -8.18
C ASN A 410 12.54 -33.34 -8.50
N GLY A 411 13.30 -32.70 -7.59
CA GLY A 411 14.72 -32.48 -7.75
C GLY A 411 15.11 -31.35 -8.72
N GLN A 412 14.15 -30.73 -9.40
CA GLN A 412 14.37 -29.59 -10.29
C GLN A 412 13.99 -28.27 -9.62
N LYS A 413 14.70 -27.20 -9.98
CA LYS A 413 14.38 -25.86 -9.52
C LYS A 413 12.95 -25.49 -9.93
N TYR A 414 12.20 -24.97 -8.99
CA TYR A 414 10.78 -24.67 -9.15
C TYR A 414 10.48 -23.22 -8.78
N ASP A 415 9.49 -22.63 -9.41
CA ASP A 415 9.10 -21.25 -9.11
C ASP A 415 8.61 -21.16 -7.65
N VAL A 416 9.24 -20.30 -6.87
CA VAL A 416 8.97 -20.17 -5.42
C VAL A 416 7.53 -19.72 -5.16
N ASN A 417 6.98 -18.83 -5.99
CA ASN A 417 5.62 -18.35 -5.83
C ASN A 417 4.60 -19.45 -6.11
N GLN A 418 4.90 -20.31 -7.10
CA GLN A 418 4.05 -21.46 -7.41
C GLN A 418 4.14 -22.50 -6.29
N ALA A 419 5.35 -22.76 -5.77
CA ALA A 419 5.57 -23.64 -4.63
C ALA A 419 4.80 -23.17 -3.38
N ILE A 420 4.80 -21.87 -3.08
CA ILE A 420 4.06 -21.28 -1.97
C ILE A 420 2.54 -21.43 -2.17
N ARG A 421 2.03 -21.25 -3.40
CA ARG A 421 0.61 -21.48 -3.69
C ARG A 421 0.22 -22.92 -3.43
N GLU A 422 1.02 -23.89 -3.87
CA GLU A 422 0.78 -25.32 -3.63
C GLU A 422 0.86 -25.66 -2.13
N PHE A 423 1.84 -25.14 -1.41
CA PHE A 423 1.94 -25.29 0.04
C PHE A 423 0.69 -24.80 0.77
N LYS A 424 0.17 -23.62 0.39
CA LYS A 424 -1.06 -23.06 0.99
C LYS A 424 -2.29 -23.90 0.68
N GLN A 425 -2.42 -24.40 -0.55
CA GLN A 425 -3.52 -25.29 -0.95
C GLN A 425 -3.49 -26.61 -0.18
N ASN A 426 -2.30 -27.18 0.04
CA ASN A 426 -2.12 -28.43 0.77
C ASN A 426 -2.33 -28.28 2.28
N LYS A 427 -2.10 -27.08 2.85
CA LYS A 427 -2.36 -26.79 4.27
C LYS A 427 -3.86 -26.64 4.57
N ASN A 428 -4.68 -26.32 3.59
CA ASN A 428 -6.13 -26.11 3.72
C ASN A 428 -6.95 -27.37 3.36
N ARG A 429 -6.28 -28.47 3.02
CA ARG A 429 -6.84 -29.83 2.87
C ARG A 429 -6.53 -30.64 4.14
#